data_fcd677580c49dca038a08583bdcd60c7
#
_entry.id   fcd677580c49dca038a08583bdcd60c7
#
_cell.length_a   1.000
_cell.length_b   1.000
_cell.length_c   1.000
_cell.angle_alpha   90.00
_cell.angle_beta   90.00
_cell.angle_gamma   90.00
#
_symmetry.space_group_name_H-M   'P 1'
#
loop_
_entity.id
_entity.type
_entity.pdbx_description
1 polymer ?
#
loop_
_entity_poly.entity_id
_entity_poly.type
_entity_poly.pdbx_seq_one_letter_code
_entity_poly.pdbx_strand_id
1 'polypeptide(L)'
;KVLSQEEEKFGKTIDQGLSILSDMEKQMEADGVKVLSGENAFKLYDTYGFPMDLTQEILEEKGFSVDEEGFKKAMEVQRTTARKARKVTNYMGADETVYESVDPSVTTEFVGYDSLNCKSKITVLTTETEIVEALSDGEVGTVIVEQTPFYATMGGQQGDKGIIRTAAGEFQVEDTIKLLGGKVGHVGKMISGMMKTGDEADLSVDAALRAKICKNHSATHLLQKALREVLGTHVEQAGSYQDG
;
A
#
# COMPACT_ATOMS: atom_id res chain seq x y z
N LYS A 1 -18.16 25.53 -2.67
CA LYS A 1 -18.16 25.16 -1.24
C LYS A 1 -16.94 24.30 -0.88
N VAL A 2 -16.66 23.20 -1.61
CA VAL A 2 -15.47 22.35 -1.36
C VAL A 2 -14.18 23.13 -1.62
N LEU A 3 -14.06 23.77 -2.79
CA LEU A 3 -12.90 24.58 -3.13
C LEU A 3 -12.60 25.66 -2.10
N SER A 4 -13.61 26.38 -1.63
CA SER A 4 -13.41 27.44 -0.61
C SER A 4 -12.99 26.89 0.75
N GLN A 5 -13.39 25.66 1.10
CA GLN A 5 -12.94 25.00 2.32
C GLN A 5 -11.49 24.51 2.20
N GLU A 6 -11.10 23.99 1.05
CA GLU A 6 -9.71 23.59 0.80
C GLU A 6 -8.78 24.80 0.71
N GLU A 7 -9.22 25.91 0.10
CA GLU A 7 -8.50 27.19 0.07
C GLU A 7 -8.28 27.75 1.47
N GLU A 8 -9.31 27.71 2.35
CA GLU A 8 -9.18 28.15 3.74
C GLU A 8 -8.21 27.27 4.55
N LYS A 9 -8.24 25.94 4.35
CA LYS A 9 -7.30 25.04 5.00
C LYS A 9 -5.89 25.27 4.52
N PHE A 10 -5.70 25.42 3.22
CA PHE A 10 -4.40 25.71 2.63
C PHE A 10 -3.84 27.04 3.13
N GLY A 11 -4.67 28.10 3.19
CA GLY A 11 -4.29 29.38 3.77
C GLY A 11 -3.77 29.24 5.22
N LYS A 12 -4.47 28.50 6.07
CA LYS A 12 -4.02 28.24 7.46
C LYS A 12 -2.69 27.48 7.50
N THR A 13 -2.49 26.53 6.60
CA THR A 13 -1.22 25.79 6.47
C THR A 13 -0.06 26.72 6.10
N ILE A 14 -0.30 27.60 5.13
CA ILE A 14 0.71 28.60 4.71
C ILE A 14 1.03 29.57 5.85
N ASP A 15 0.04 30.13 6.54
CA ASP A 15 0.23 31.06 7.65
C ASP A 15 1.03 30.41 8.79
N GLN A 16 0.72 29.16 9.11
CA GLN A 16 1.46 28.42 10.15
C GLN A 16 2.89 28.12 9.70
N GLY A 17 3.11 27.71 8.46
CA GLY A 17 4.43 27.47 7.90
C GLY A 17 5.30 28.71 7.88
N LEU A 18 4.75 29.86 7.48
CA LEU A 18 5.43 31.17 7.50
C LEU A 18 5.87 31.57 8.91
N SER A 19 5.01 31.37 9.92
CA SER A 19 5.36 31.67 11.31
C SER A 19 6.53 30.82 11.80
N ILE A 20 6.51 29.51 11.51
CA ILE A 20 7.57 28.58 11.90
C ILE A 20 8.87 28.90 11.17
N LEU A 21 8.80 29.18 9.87
CA LEU A 21 9.97 29.57 9.07
C LEU A 21 10.60 30.86 9.62
N SER A 22 9.77 31.86 9.97
CA SER A 22 10.26 33.11 10.60
C SER A 22 10.99 32.88 11.93
N ASP A 23 10.54 31.94 12.74
CA ASP A 23 11.23 31.61 14.00
C ASP A 23 12.54 30.84 13.74
N MET A 24 12.58 29.98 12.71
CA MET A 24 13.84 29.34 12.26
C MET A 24 14.83 30.35 11.71
N GLU A 25 14.38 31.35 10.95
CA GLU A 25 15.22 32.45 10.45
C GLU A 25 15.89 33.24 11.59
N LYS A 26 15.12 33.64 12.62
CA LYS A 26 15.64 34.33 13.80
C LYS A 26 16.72 33.52 14.52
N GLN A 27 16.49 32.20 14.62
CA GLN A 27 17.45 31.29 15.21
C GLN A 27 18.74 31.20 14.36
N MET A 28 18.60 31.12 13.05
CA MET A 28 19.73 31.08 12.12
C MET A 28 20.55 32.39 12.18
N GLU A 29 19.88 33.55 12.28
CA GLU A 29 20.53 34.84 12.47
C GLU A 29 21.31 34.90 13.80
N ALA A 30 20.70 34.42 14.89
CA ALA A 30 21.33 34.40 16.21
C ALA A 30 22.56 33.46 16.23
N ASP A 31 22.51 32.37 15.52
CA ASP A 31 23.58 31.38 15.43
C ASP A 31 24.64 31.73 14.35
N GLY A 32 24.40 32.76 13.54
CA GLY A 32 25.26 33.15 12.43
C GLY A 32 25.28 32.13 11.26
N VAL A 33 24.26 31.30 11.15
CA VAL A 33 24.13 30.26 10.11
C VAL A 33 23.30 30.80 8.96
N LYS A 34 23.76 30.60 7.71
CA LYS A 34 23.06 31.05 6.51
C LYS A 34 22.38 29.95 5.72
N VAL A 35 22.46 28.72 6.18
CA VAL A 35 21.88 27.55 5.50
C VAL A 35 20.87 26.85 6.42
N LEU A 36 19.60 26.80 6.03
CA LEU A 36 18.59 26.02 6.74
C LEU A 36 18.91 24.54 6.54
N SER A 37 19.02 23.78 7.64
CA SER A 37 19.30 22.33 7.56
C SER A 37 18.20 21.59 6.82
N GLY A 38 18.59 20.55 6.08
CA GLY A 38 17.65 19.70 5.36
C GLY A 38 16.59 19.04 6.24
N GLU A 39 16.94 18.72 7.50
CA GLU A 39 16.00 18.20 8.50
C GLU A 39 14.90 19.20 8.86
N ASN A 40 15.27 20.48 9.05
CA ASN A 40 14.30 21.54 9.36
C ASN A 40 13.43 21.87 8.15
N ALA A 41 13.99 21.90 6.95
CA ALA A 41 13.24 22.04 5.71
C ALA A 41 12.27 20.87 5.49
N PHE A 42 12.72 19.64 5.77
CA PHE A 42 11.89 18.45 5.72
C PHE A 42 10.76 18.50 6.75
N LYS A 43 11.01 18.96 7.97
CA LYS A 43 9.98 19.12 9.00
C LYS A 43 8.91 20.12 8.60
N LEU A 44 9.27 21.23 7.97
CA LEU A 44 8.31 22.20 7.40
C LEU A 44 7.42 21.54 6.35
N TYR A 45 8.01 20.76 5.47
CA TYR A 45 7.32 20.08 4.40
C TYR A 45 6.42 18.94 4.90
N ASP A 46 6.96 17.98 5.67
CA ASP A 46 6.29 16.73 6.07
C ASP A 46 5.27 16.93 7.20
N THR A 47 5.65 17.74 8.22
CA THR A 47 4.81 17.93 9.43
C THR A 47 3.80 19.05 9.28
N TYR A 48 4.20 20.13 8.63
CA TYR A 48 3.37 21.34 8.53
C TYR A 48 2.79 21.55 7.12
N GLY A 49 3.13 20.70 6.15
CA GLY A 49 2.62 20.80 4.78
C GLY A 49 3.08 22.04 4.03
N PHE A 50 4.16 22.71 4.47
CA PHE A 50 4.66 23.92 3.86
C PHE A 50 5.56 23.60 2.66
N PRO A 51 5.27 24.13 1.44
CA PRO A 51 5.99 23.74 0.23
C PRO A 51 7.48 24.08 0.28
N MET A 52 8.31 23.15 -0.21
CA MET A 52 9.77 23.32 -0.25
C MET A 52 10.18 24.49 -1.15
N ASP A 53 9.53 24.64 -2.31
CA ASP A 53 9.81 25.73 -3.26
C ASP A 53 9.57 27.09 -2.63
N LEU A 54 8.49 27.23 -1.85
CA LEU A 54 8.16 28.46 -1.14
C LEU A 54 9.16 28.73 0.02
N THR A 55 9.60 27.68 0.72
CA THR A 55 10.66 27.78 1.74
C THR A 55 11.94 28.34 1.13
N GLN A 56 12.32 27.81 -0.03
CA GLN A 56 13.54 28.22 -0.72
C GLN A 56 13.45 29.67 -1.22
N GLU A 57 12.37 30.06 -1.86
CA GLU A 57 12.12 31.41 -2.37
C GLU A 57 12.21 32.47 -1.25
N ILE A 58 11.53 32.24 -0.12
CA ILE A 58 11.53 33.17 1.03
C ILE A 58 12.92 33.31 1.64
N LEU A 59 13.65 32.20 1.78
CA LEU A 59 15.00 32.22 2.35
C LEU A 59 16.00 32.92 1.43
N GLU A 60 15.92 32.68 0.11
CA GLU A 60 16.79 33.36 -0.88
C GLU A 60 16.59 34.87 -0.91
N GLU A 61 15.35 35.37 -0.81
CA GLU A 61 15.07 36.81 -0.71
C GLU A 61 15.75 37.45 0.47
N LYS A 62 15.99 36.71 1.56
CA LYS A 62 16.65 37.19 2.80
C LYS A 62 18.14 36.86 2.85
N GLY A 63 18.69 36.29 1.79
CA GLY A 63 20.12 35.95 1.69
C GLY A 63 20.51 34.68 2.45
N PHE A 64 19.54 33.79 2.72
CA PHE A 64 19.73 32.43 3.22
C PHE A 64 19.62 31.42 2.11
N SER A 65 19.99 30.19 2.40
CA SER A 65 19.82 29.04 1.49
C SER A 65 19.32 27.81 2.24
N VAL A 66 18.98 26.74 1.51
CA VAL A 66 18.52 25.48 2.08
C VAL A 66 19.50 24.36 1.73
N ASP A 67 19.72 23.44 2.65
CA ASP A 67 20.44 22.19 2.40
C ASP A 67 19.52 21.19 1.67
N GLU A 68 19.48 21.31 0.34
CA GLU A 68 18.65 20.42 -0.51
C GLU A 68 19.09 18.96 -0.44
N GLU A 69 20.39 18.68 -0.27
CA GLU A 69 20.86 17.30 -0.17
C GLU A 69 20.43 16.66 1.14
N GLY A 70 20.50 17.41 2.24
CA GLY A 70 19.97 16.98 3.54
C GLY A 70 18.46 16.77 3.49
N PHE A 71 17.71 17.65 2.82
CA PHE A 71 16.27 17.47 2.59
C PHE A 71 15.96 16.19 1.82
N LYS A 72 16.66 15.91 0.70
CA LYS A 72 16.51 14.69 -0.09
C LYS A 72 16.82 13.44 0.74
N LYS A 73 17.85 13.48 1.57
CA LYS A 73 18.19 12.38 2.48
C LYS A 73 17.09 12.16 3.54
N ALA A 74 16.56 13.22 4.14
CA ALA A 74 15.47 13.11 5.12
C ALA A 74 14.20 12.53 4.48
N MET A 75 13.85 12.97 3.27
CA MET A 75 12.76 12.41 2.47
C MET A 75 12.96 10.91 2.21
N GLU A 76 14.15 10.48 1.84
CA GLU A 76 14.44 9.07 1.56
C GLU A 76 14.38 8.21 2.82
N VAL A 77 14.86 8.73 3.97
CA VAL A 77 14.73 8.06 5.27
C VAL A 77 13.27 7.87 5.65
N GLN A 78 12.46 8.94 5.53
CA GLN A 78 11.03 8.86 5.81
C GLN A 78 10.32 7.88 4.87
N ARG A 79 10.62 7.95 3.58
CA ARG A 79 10.09 7.05 2.55
C ARG A 79 10.44 5.59 2.85
N THR A 80 11.68 5.32 3.25
CA THR A 80 12.15 3.98 3.64
C THR A 80 11.48 3.50 4.91
N THR A 81 11.29 4.39 5.90
CA THR A 81 10.61 4.09 7.16
C THR A 81 9.12 3.84 6.94
N ALA A 82 8.46 4.66 6.11
CA ALA A 82 7.08 4.45 5.72
C ALA A 82 6.88 3.15 4.92
N ARG A 83 7.86 2.78 4.07
CA ARG A 83 7.89 1.47 3.38
C ARG A 83 7.98 0.31 4.37
N LYS A 84 8.88 0.39 5.37
CA LYS A 84 9.02 -0.64 6.41
C LYS A 84 7.81 -0.72 7.34
N ALA A 85 7.13 0.39 7.61
CA ALA A 85 5.92 0.44 8.42
C ALA A 85 4.65 0.01 7.68
N ARG A 86 4.63 0.15 6.35
CA ARG A 86 3.59 -0.44 5.51
C ARG A 86 3.88 -1.92 5.37
N LYS A 87 3.26 -2.74 6.20
CA LYS A 87 3.04 -4.14 5.85
C LYS A 87 2.38 -4.13 4.47
N VAL A 88 3.07 -4.74 3.51
CA VAL A 88 2.74 -4.91 2.09
C VAL A 88 1.25 -4.71 1.78
N THR A 89 0.88 -3.49 1.39
CA THR A 89 -0.40 -3.24 0.72
C THR A 89 -0.05 -2.54 -0.59
N ASN A 90 0.10 -3.34 -1.64
CA ASN A 90 0.29 -2.88 -3.00
C ASN A 90 -1.04 -2.34 -3.55
N TYR A 91 -1.36 -1.09 -3.24
CA TYR A 91 -2.30 -0.29 -4.01
C TYR A 91 -1.63 1.03 -4.41
N MET A 92 -1.25 1.13 -5.69
CA MET A 92 -0.76 2.31 -6.42
C MET A 92 0.31 3.17 -5.72
N GLY A 93 1.55 2.69 -5.75
CA GLY A 93 2.73 3.50 -5.43
C GLY A 93 3.94 2.83 -6.08
N ALA A 94 4.42 3.40 -7.19
CA ALA A 94 5.47 2.85 -8.02
C ALA A 94 6.80 2.76 -7.26
N ASP A 95 7.12 1.56 -6.82
CA ASP A 95 8.48 1.08 -6.68
C ASP A 95 8.56 -0.19 -7.50
N GLU A 96 9.64 -0.38 -8.25
CA GLU A 96 9.90 -1.62 -8.97
C GLU A 96 9.83 -2.79 -7.97
N THR A 97 8.70 -3.48 -8.00
CA THR A 97 8.51 -4.68 -7.18
C THR A 97 8.97 -5.88 -8.01
N VAL A 98 9.39 -6.95 -7.35
CA VAL A 98 9.72 -8.22 -8.02
C VAL A 98 8.64 -8.64 -9.03
N TYR A 99 7.40 -8.23 -8.83
CA TYR A 99 6.26 -8.56 -9.70
C TYR A 99 6.31 -7.89 -11.08
N GLU A 100 7.04 -6.79 -11.26
CA GLU A 100 7.23 -6.13 -12.56
C GLU A 100 8.15 -6.93 -13.47
N SER A 101 9.01 -7.77 -12.87
CA SER A 101 9.89 -8.69 -13.58
C SER A 101 9.17 -9.98 -14.02
N VAL A 102 7.94 -10.21 -13.58
CA VAL A 102 7.12 -11.36 -13.99
C VAL A 102 6.64 -11.17 -15.42
N ASP A 103 6.82 -12.20 -16.26
CA ASP A 103 6.43 -12.19 -17.67
C ASP A 103 5.01 -11.59 -17.84
N PRO A 104 4.84 -10.58 -18.70
CA PRO A 104 3.54 -9.96 -18.96
C PRO A 104 2.47 -10.91 -19.49
N SER A 105 2.86 -12.03 -20.12
CA SER A 105 1.94 -13.05 -20.62
C SER A 105 1.30 -13.90 -19.53
N VAL A 106 1.88 -13.93 -18.33
CA VAL A 106 1.29 -14.63 -17.18
C VAL A 106 0.04 -13.87 -16.72
N THR A 107 -1.06 -14.59 -16.61
CA THR A 107 -2.35 -14.10 -16.11
C THR A 107 -2.94 -15.12 -15.15
N THR A 108 -3.84 -14.68 -14.28
CA THR A 108 -4.56 -15.55 -13.35
C THR A 108 -6.06 -15.43 -13.59
N GLU A 109 -6.74 -16.55 -13.88
CA GLU A 109 -8.20 -16.59 -13.97
C GLU A 109 -8.81 -16.71 -12.58
N PHE A 110 -9.77 -15.84 -12.26
CA PHE A 110 -10.50 -15.90 -11.00
C PHE A 110 -11.76 -16.76 -11.13
N VAL A 111 -11.83 -17.85 -10.37
CA VAL A 111 -12.95 -18.81 -10.35
C VAL A 111 -13.72 -18.81 -9.02
N GLY A 112 -13.40 -17.88 -8.12
CA GLY A 112 -13.90 -17.85 -6.73
C GLY A 112 -15.35 -17.38 -6.55
N TYR A 113 -16.08 -17.11 -7.64
CA TYR A 113 -17.54 -16.93 -7.57
C TYR A 113 -18.29 -18.26 -7.49
N ASP A 114 -17.75 -19.30 -8.13
CA ASP A 114 -18.42 -20.58 -8.24
C ASP A 114 -17.90 -21.61 -7.23
N SER A 115 -16.64 -21.52 -6.85
CA SER A 115 -15.99 -22.47 -5.95
C SER A 115 -14.97 -21.80 -5.02
N LEU A 116 -14.87 -22.31 -3.79
CA LEU A 116 -13.84 -21.92 -2.82
C LEU A 116 -12.59 -22.82 -2.92
N ASN A 117 -12.60 -23.79 -3.82
CA ASN A 117 -11.48 -24.69 -4.04
C ASN A 117 -11.28 -24.89 -5.54
N CYS A 118 -10.04 -24.97 -5.99
CA CYS A 118 -9.72 -25.40 -7.34
C CYS A 118 -8.35 -26.09 -7.39
N LYS A 119 -8.12 -26.83 -8.49
CA LYS A 119 -6.78 -27.30 -8.87
C LYS A 119 -6.21 -26.32 -9.88
N SER A 120 -4.95 -26.01 -9.72
CA SER A 120 -4.27 -25.08 -10.62
C SER A 120 -2.78 -25.38 -10.69
N LYS A 121 -2.13 -24.85 -11.70
CA LYS A 121 -0.69 -24.97 -11.87
C LYS A 121 0.01 -23.73 -11.36
N ILE A 122 1.10 -23.90 -10.61
CA ILE A 122 1.97 -22.82 -10.16
C ILE A 122 2.75 -22.28 -11.37
N THR A 123 2.56 -20.99 -11.68
CA THR A 123 3.22 -20.34 -12.82
C THR A 123 4.47 -19.59 -12.41
N VAL A 124 4.45 -18.92 -11.24
CA VAL A 124 5.57 -18.14 -10.74
C VAL A 124 5.62 -18.24 -9.21
N LEU A 125 6.84 -18.32 -8.70
CA LEU A 125 7.15 -18.19 -7.29
C LEU A 125 8.09 -17.00 -7.08
N THR A 126 7.87 -16.20 -6.05
CA THR A 126 8.80 -15.11 -5.69
C THR A 126 9.08 -15.11 -4.20
N THR A 127 10.26 -14.64 -3.83
CA THR A 127 10.54 -14.08 -2.50
C THR A 127 10.12 -12.60 -2.47
N GLU A 128 10.51 -11.84 -1.45
CA GLU A 128 10.30 -10.38 -1.42
C GLU A 128 11.10 -9.63 -2.48
N THR A 129 12.20 -10.20 -2.97
CA THR A 129 13.19 -9.51 -3.80
C THR A 129 13.45 -10.14 -5.17
N GLU A 130 13.13 -11.41 -5.36
CA GLU A 130 13.48 -12.14 -6.59
C GLU A 130 12.45 -13.21 -6.97
N ILE A 131 12.40 -13.54 -8.27
CA ILE A 131 11.67 -14.69 -8.80
C ILE A 131 12.53 -15.93 -8.53
N VAL A 132 11.92 -16.98 -7.98
CA VAL A 132 12.59 -18.22 -7.60
C VAL A 132 11.92 -19.43 -8.28
N GLU A 133 12.69 -20.51 -8.45
CA GLU A 133 12.13 -21.76 -8.98
C GLU A 133 11.42 -22.60 -7.92
N ALA A 134 11.74 -22.40 -6.65
CA ALA A 134 11.16 -23.14 -5.52
C ALA A 134 11.09 -22.29 -4.27
N LEU A 135 10.11 -22.60 -3.40
CA LEU A 135 10.02 -22.11 -2.01
C LEU A 135 10.08 -23.32 -1.07
N SER A 136 10.90 -23.20 -0.03
CA SER A 136 11.14 -24.26 0.97
C SER A 136 10.50 -23.93 2.31
N ASP A 137 10.44 -24.91 3.19
CA ASP A 137 9.86 -24.80 4.55
C ASP A 137 10.32 -23.54 5.29
N GLY A 138 9.36 -22.77 5.84
CA GLY A 138 9.57 -21.52 6.55
C GLY A 138 9.82 -20.30 5.68
N GLU A 139 10.02 -20.43 4.36
CA GLU A 139 10.23 -19.28 3.47
C GLU A 139 8.94 -18.50 3.24
N VAL A 140 9.08 -17.17 3.25
CA VAL A 140 8.02 -16.22 2.91
C VAL A 140 8.12 -15.86 1.44
N GLY A 141 6.99 -15.81 0.76
CA GLY A 141 6.98 -15.48 -0.66
C GLY A 141 5.59 -15.26 -1.23
N THR A 142 5.52 -15.24 -2.56
CA THR A 142 4.26 -15.11 -3.29
C THR A 142 4.14 -16.22 -4.31
N VAL A 143 3.00 -16.86 -4.33
CA VAL A 143 2.63 -17.88 -5.30
C VAL A 143 1.66 -17.29 -6.33
N ILE A 144 1.98 -17.40 -7.61
CA ILE A 144 1.09 -17.04 -8.74
C ILE A 144 0.70 -18.33 -9.46
N VAL A 145 -0.57 -18.46 -9.81
CA VAL A 145 -1.16 -19.66 -10.40
C VAL A 145 -1.98 -19.31 -11.64
N GLU A 146 -2.30 -20.30 -12.48
CA GLU A 146 -3.13 -20.12 -13.69
C GLU A 146 -4.57 -19.75 -13.33
N GLN A 147 -5.16 -20.43 -12.33
CA GLN A 147 -6.54 -20.19 -11.86
C GLN A 147 -6.59 -20.13 -10.34
N THR A 148 -7.41 -19.26 -9.78
CA THR A 148 -7.53 -19.12 -8.34
C THR A 148 -8.96 -18.89 -7.87
N PRO A 149 -9.37 -19.52 -6.73
CA PRO A 149 -10.62 -19.19 -6.04
C PRO A 149 -10.43 -18.02 -5.05
N PHE A 150 -9.19 -17.56 -4.82
CA PHE A 150 -8.87 -16.50 -3.85
C PHE A 150 -9.21 -15.12 -4.41
N TYR A 151 -10.07 -14.38 -3.71
CA TYR A 151 -10.40 -13.01 -4.05
C TYR A 151 -9.24 -12.10 -3.62
N ALA A 152 -8.70 -11.36 -4.58
CA ALA A 152 -7.66 -10.39 -4.30
C ALA A 152 -8.24 -9.10 -3.69
N THR A 153 -7.51 -8.47 -2.78
CA THR A 153 -7.89 -7.18 -2.17
C THR A 153 -8.30 -6.17 -3.22
N MET A 154 -9.55 -5.78 -3.23
CA MET A 154 -10.14 -4.82 -4.17
C MET A 154 -11.44 -4.25 -3.63
N GLY A 155 -11.75 -2.97 -3.96
CA GLY A 155 -13.02 -2.34 -3.60
C GLY A 155 -13.28 -2.21 -2.10
N GLY A 156 -12.21 -2.17 -1.29
CA GLY A 156 -12.28 -2.10 0.17
C GLY A 156 -12.44 -3.47 0.85
N GLN A 157 -12.65 -4.55 0.09
CA GLN A 157 -12.72 -5.90 0.64
C GLN A 157 -11.30 -6.48 0.82
N GLN A 158 -11.02 -7.02 2.00
CA GLN A 158 -9.78 -7.74 2.31
C GLN A 158 -9.62 -8.96 1.40
N GLY A 159 -8.38 -9.24 1.01
CA GLY A 159 -8.00 -10.44 0.28
C GLY A 159 -8.24 -11.73 1.09
N ASP A 160 -8.53 -12.79 0.37
CA ASP A 160 -8.75 -14.09 1.00
C ASP A 160 -7.47 -14.66 1.61
N LYS A 161 -7.69 -15.48 2.60
CA LYS A 161 -6.69 -16.34 3.24
C LYS A 161 -7.05 -17.81 2.99
N GLY A 162 -6.08 -18.66 3.18
CA GLY A 162 -6.30 -20.11 3.01
C GLY A 162 -5.01 -20.87 2.82
N ILE A 163 -5.09 -21.98 2.09
CA ILE A 163 -3.98 -22.91 1.92
C ILE A 163 -3.83 -23.30 0.45
N ILE A 164 -2.58 -23.39 0.01
CA ILE A 164 -2.18 -23.98 -1.26
C ILE A 164 -1.36 -25.23 -0.95
N ARG A 165 -1.76 -26.37 -1.48
CA ARG A 165 -1.10 -27.67 -1.27
C ARG A 165 -0.61 -28.25 -2.58
N THR A 166 0.63 -28.73 -2.57
CA THR A 166 1.17 -29.59 -3.63
C THR A 166 1.43 -30.99 -3.07
N ALA A 167 1.87 -31.91 -3.90
CA ALA A 167 2.28 -33.23 -3.44
C ALA A 167 3.50 -33.18 -2.48
N ALA A 168 4.30 -32.11 -2.52
CA ALA A 168 5.57 -31.98 -1.80
C ALA A 168 5.58 -30.91 -0.71
N GLY A 169 4.54 -30.07 -0.59
CA GLY A 169 4.55 -29.01 0.41
C GLY A 169 3.20 -28.31 0.57
N GLU A 170 3.13 -27.50 1.64
CA GLU A 170 1.96 -26.72 2.00
C GLU A 170 2.34 -25.27 2.26
N PHE A 171 1.62 -24.35 1.62
CA PHE A 171 1.81 -22.91 1.73
C PHE A 171 0.58 -22.26 2.34
N GLN A 172 0.80 -21.47 3.40
CA GLN A 172 -0.25 -20.69 4.04
C GLN A 172 -0.38 -19.34 3.38
N VAL A 173 -1.53 -19.06 2.77
CA VAL A 173 -1.86 -17.76 2.21
C VAL A 173 -2.35 -16.84 3.34
N GLU A 174 -1.62 -15.77 3.59
CA GLU A 174 -1.93 -14.76 4.61
C GLU A 174 -2.65 -13.55 3.99
N ASP A 175 -2.42 -13.28 2.71
CA ASP A 175 -3.10 -12.23 1.95
C ASP A 175 -3.14 -12.59 0.46
N THR A 176 -4.11 -12.03 -0.25
CA THR A 176 -4.26 -12.17 -1.71
C THR A 176 -4.33 -10.80 -2.35
N ILE A 177 -3.39 -10.51 -3.22
CA ILE A 177 -3.20 -9.19 -3.83
C ILE A 177 -3.39 -9.22 -5.35
N LYS A 178 -3.90 -8.12 -5.89
CA LYS A 178 -4.00 -7.93 -7.34
C LYS A 178 -2.70 -7.32 -7.87
N LEU A 179 -2.09 -7.96 -8.83
CA LEU A 179 -0.87 -7.51 -9.49
C LEU A 179 -1.18 -6.92 -10.88
N LEU A 180 -0.24 -6.18 -11.45
CA LEU A 180 -0.37 -5.65 -12.81
C LEU A 180 -0.47 -6.77 -13.84
N GLY A 181 -1.20 -6.51 -14.95
CA GLY A 181 -1.36 -7.47 -16.04
C GLY A 181 -2.33 -8.62 -15.74
N GLY A 182 -3.26 -8.46 -14.79
CA GLY A 182 -4.29 -9.47 -14.50
C GLY A 182 -3.81 -10.66 -13.69
N LYS A 183 -2.68 -10.54 -13.01
CA LYS A 183 -2.13 -11.55 -12.12
C LYS A 183 -2.72 -11.43 -10.71
N VAL A 184 -2.80 -12.56 -10.00
CA VAL A 184 -3.14 -12.61 -8.57
C VAL A 184 -1.98 -13.24 -7.82
N GLY A 185 -1.47 -12.51 -6.82
CA GLY A 185 -0.40 -12.96 -5.94
C GLY A 185 -0.96 -13.46 -4.62
N HIS A 186 -0.64 -14.69 -4.26
CA HIS A 186 -0.96 -15.30 -2.96
C HIS A 186 0.25 -15.12 -2.05
N VAL A 187 0.20 -14.14 -1.18
CA VAL A 187 1.30 -13.78 -0.26
C VAL A 187 1.19 -14.60 1.01
N GLY A 188 2.29 -15.19 1.46
CA GLY A 188 2.29 -16.01 2.66
C GLY A 188 3.62 -16.71 2.89
N LYS A 189 3.56 -17.88 3.51
CA LYS A 189 4.78 -18.65 3.83
C LYS A 189 4.57 -20.16 3.65
N MET A 190 5.66 -20.83 3.36
CA MET A 190 5.72 -22.31 3.43
C MET A 190 5.60 -22.75 4.89
N ILE A 191 4.63 -23.63 5.16
CA ILE A 191 4.45 -24.22 6.49
C ILE A 191 4.95 -25.67 6.58
N SER A 192 5.21 -26.29 5.44
CA SER A 192 5.90 -27.59 5.36
C SER A 192 6.37 -27.89 3.94
N GLY A 193 7.49 -28.60 3.82
CA GLY A 193 7.98 -29.15 2.55
C GLY A 193 8.51 -28.10 1.57
N MET A 194 8.22 -28.30 0.29
CA MET A 194 8.72 -27.45 -0.81
C MET A 194 7.68 -27.37 -1.93
N MET A 195 7.62 -26.21 -2.61
CA MET A 195 6.86 -26.00 -3.84
C MET A 195 7.77 -25.53 -4.96
N LYS A 196 7.45 -25.91 -6.19
CA LYS A 196 8.20 -25.52 -7.38
C LYS A 196 7.30 -24.91 -8.44
N THR A 197 7.86 -24.05 -9.26
CA THR A 197 7.21 -23.58 -10.48
C THR A 197 6.89 -24.79 -11.37
N GLY A 198 5.65 -24.84 -11.83
CA GLY A 198 5.14 -25.95 -12.64
C GLY A 198 4.41 -27.04 -11.85
N ASP A 199 4.45 -27.05 -10.53
CA ASP A 199 3.72 -28.02 -9.72
C ASP A 199 2.19 -27.83 -9.85
N GLU A 200 1.47 -28.95 -9.81
CA GLU A 200 0.02 -28.99 -9.61
C GLU A 200 -0.27 -28.71 -8.13
N ALA A 201 -1.21 -27.79 -7.89
CA ALA A 201 -1.59 -27.37 -6.54
C ALA A 201 -3.10 -27.44 -6.34
N ASP A 202 -3.52 -27.87 -5.17
CA ASP A 202 -4.88 -27.76 -4.67
C ASP A 202 -4.99 -26.47 -3.83
N LEU A 203 -5.82 -25.53 -4.29
CA LEU A 203 -6.10 -24.25 -3.65
C LEU A 203 -7.37 -24.33 -2.82
N SER A 204 -7.34 -23.86 -1.58
CA SER A 204 -8.48 -23.87 -0.66
C SER A 204 -8.59 -22.57 0.13
N VAL A 205 -9.66 -21.82 -0.10
CA VAL A 205 -9.97 -20.57 0.61
C VAL A 205 -10.53 -20.88 2.00
N ASP A 206 -10.20 -20.06 3.00
CA ASP A 206 -10.88 -20.07 4.30
C ASP A 206 -12.36 -19.64 4.12
N ALA A 207 -13.23 -20.64 4.02
CA ALA A 207 -14.66 -20.44 3.78
C ALA A 207 -15.34 -19.64 4.91
N ALA A 208 -14.90 -19.82 6.15
CA ALA A 208 -15.50 -19.15 7.31
C ALA A 208 -15.15 -17.66 7.30
N LEU A 209 -13.89 -17.33 7.03
CA LEU A 209 -13.42 -15.95 6.90
C LEU A 209 -14.07 -15.25 5.70
N ARG A 210 -14.07 -15.89 4.52
CA ARG A 210 -14.73 -15.34 3.31
C ARG A 210 -16.20 -15.03 3.57
N ALA A 211 -16.95 -15.93 4.23
CA ALA A 211 -18.36 -15.72 4.53
C ALA A 211 -18.60 -14.51 5.44
N LYS A 212 -17.71 -14.25 6.40
CA LYS A 212 -17.78 -13.04 7.26
C LYS A 212 -17.52 -11.78 6.44
N ILE A 213 -16.44 -11.76 5.66
CA ILE A 213 -16.07 -10.62 4.81
C ILE A 213 -17.19 -10.27 3.84
N CYS A 214 -17.79 -11.27 3.16
CA CYS A 214 -18.92 -11.06 2.24
C CYS A 214 -20.14 -10.45 2.95
N LYS A 215 -20.45 -10.89 4.18
CA LYS A 215 -21.53 -10.29 4.98
C LYS A 215 -21.23 -8.84 5.35
N ASN A 216 -20.00 -8.54 5.77
CA ASN A 216 -19.58 -7.19 6.13
C ASN A 216 -19.60 -6.26 4.90
N HIS A 217 -19.20 -6.76 3.73
CA HIS A 217 -19.31 -6.01 2.48
C HIS A 217 -20.78 -5.67 2.14
N SER A 218 -21.67 -6.65 2.22
CA SER A 218 -23.10 -6.43 2.01
C SER A 218 -23.70 -5.47 3.04
N ALA A 219 -23.31 -5.59 4.32
CA ALA A 219 -23.74 -4.69 5.38
C ALA A 219 -23.31 -3.23 5.13
N THR A 220 -22.12 -3.01 4.55
CA THR A 220 -21.64 -1.68 4.17
C THR A 220 -22.56 -1.01 3.15
N HIS A 221 -23.03 -1.75 2.13
CA HIS A 221 -23.98 -1.23 1.16
C HIS A 221 -25.34 -0.92 1.77
N LEU A 222 -25.84 -1.78 2.66
CA LEU A 222 -27.10 -1.55 3.38
C LEU A 222 -27.00 -0.32 4.31
N LEU A 223 -25.87 -0.17 5.01
CA LEU A 223 -25.62 1.00 5.86
C LEU A 223 -25.60 2.28 5.03
N GLN A 224 -24.89 2.31 3.91
CA GLN A 224 -24.85 3.48 3.02
C GLN A 224 -26.25 3.84 2.52
N LYS A 225 -27.05 2.84 2.14
CA LYS A 225 -28.43 3.07 1.71
C LYS A 225 -29.29 3.66 2.84
N ALA A 226 -29.23 3.08 4.04
CA ALA A 226 -29.96 3.56 5.21
C ALA A 226 -29.57 5.00 5.60
N LEU A 227 -28.26 5.29 5.60
CA LEU A 227 -27.78 6.64 5.90
C LEU A 227 -28.30 7.67 4.91
N ARG A 228 -28.36 7.35 3.61
CA ARG A 228 -28.92 8.25 2.60
C ARG A 228 -30.43 8.44 2.72
N GLU A 229 -31.15 7.41 3.15
CA GLU A 229 -32.59 7.51 3.38
C GLU A 229 -32.94 8.36 4.63
N VAL A 230 -32.14 8.21 5.71
CA VAL A 230 -32.41 8.90 6.99
C VAL A 230 -31.85 10.31 7.02
N LEU A 231 -30.61 10.50 6.52
CA LEU A 231 -29.89 11.78 6.63
C LEU A 231 -29.96 12.64 5.37
N GLY A 232 -30.29 12.02 4.23
CA GLY A 232 -30.43 12.71 2.95
C GLY A 232 -29.37 12.31 1.91
N THR A 233 -29.62 12.72 0.67
CA THR A 233 -28.81 12.32 -0.51
C THR A 233 -27.40 12.92 -0.55
N HIS A 234 -27.10 13.88 0.33
CA HIS A 234 -25.78 14.49 0.46
C HIS A 234 -24.77 13.59 1.17
N VAL A 235 -25.22 12.47 1.75
CA VAL A 235 -24.33 11.49 2.38
C VAL A 235 -23.59 10.71 1.31
N GLU A 236 -22.25 10.91 1.27
CA GLU A 236 -21.34 10.25 0.34
C GLU A 236 -20.36 9.36 1.12
N GLN A 237 -19.98 8.24 0.51
CA GLN A 237 -18.98 7.33 1.07
C GLN A 237 -17.58 7.84 0.71
N ALA A 238 -16.78 8.18 1.70
CA ALA A 238 -15.39 8.58 1.49
C ALA A 238 -14.44 7.37 1.32
N GLY A 239 -14.80 6.23 1.92
CA GLY A 239 -14.06 4.98 1.82
C GLY A 239 -14.70 3.90 2.68
N SER A 240 -14.29 2.66 2.48
CA SER A 240 -14.68 1.52 3.32
C SER A 240 -13.58 0.47 3.30
N TYR A 241 -13.49 -0.29 4.38
CA TYR A 241 -12.65 -1.48 4.48
C TYR A 241 -13.44 -2.56 5.20
N GLN A 242 -13.49 -3.76 4.61
CA GLN A 242 -14.21 -4.90 5.15
C GLN A 242 -13.21 -6.02 5.42
N ASP A 243 -13.10 -6.40 6.67
CA ASP A 243 -12.38 -7.56 7.18
C ASP A 243 -13.33 -8.61 7.80
N GLY A 244 -12.79 -9.69 8.31
CA GLY A 244 -13.54 -10.82 8.87
C GLY A 244 -13.66 -10.84 10.38
#